data_12fffba747a5e9b71e2ce43078209dcf
#
_entry.id   12fffba747a5e9b71e2ce43078209dcf
#
_cell.length_a   1.000
_cell.length_b   1.000
_cell.length_c   1.000
_cell.angle_alpha   90.00
_cell.angle_beta   90.00
_cell.angle_gamma   90.00
#
_symmetry.space_group_name_H-M   'P 1'
#
loop_
_entity.id
_entity.type
_entity.pdbx_description
1 polymer ?
#
loop_
_entity_poly.entity_id
_entity_poly.type
_entity_poly.pdbx_seq_one_letter_code
_entity_poly.pdbx_strand_id
1 'polypeptide(L)'
;MASVDSLPLLDAPYHLTDDQCRRFREDGFIRLPGVFDDETLAHFEREITALTLAHDPNRGVPLADRDTYGKAFIQVGNLWSRGAEARRLTFSRRLARIATHLLGTRGVRLWHDQALYKEPSGGFTPWHADQQYWPMASGLCVTAWIPLHAVPLEQGPLSFGRGSHLKRIGRDLEISDESERIIREAIASEGIVEVTEPFAAGDVSFHLGWTLHRAGPNVTTEPRKVHTVIFMDVDMRLASPRNRNQDNDWHTWTPSTQVGEVMDDPLNPVLHEEGAPADPTRATA
;
A
#
# COMPACT_ATOMS: atom_id res chain seq x y z
N MET A 1 -18.70 -11.19 -23.22
CA MET A 1 -18.57 -10.42 -21.97
C MET A 1 -18.82 -11.42 -20.85
N ALA A 2 -17.75 -11.84 -20.12
CA ALA A 2 -17.92 -12.63 -18.92
C ALA A 2 -18.71 -11.81 -17.91
N SER A 3 -19.63 -12.44 -17.18
CA SER A 3 -20.40 -11.74 -16.17
C SER A 3 -19.46 -11.25 -15.08
N VAL A 4 -19.66 -10.03 -14.64
CA VAL A 4 -18.85 -9.32 -13.59
C VAL A 4 -18.80 -10.11 -12.26
N ASP A 5 -19.64 -11.15 -12.11
CA ASP A 5 -19.76 -11.96 -10.89
C ASP A 5 -18.66 -13.03 -10.72
N SER A 6 -17.74 -13.18 -11.69
CA SER A 6 -16.69 -14.19 -11.61
C SER A 6 -15.31 -13.62 -11.95
N LEU A 7 -14.72 -12.90 -11.04
CA LEU A 7 -13.27 -12.66 -11.04
C LEU A 7 -12.63 -13.65 -10.04
N PRO A 8 -12.35 -14.89 -10.45
CA PRO A 8 -11.97 -15.98 -9.55
C PRO A 8 -10.67 -15.70 -8.80
N LEU A 9 -9.82 -14.83 -9.36
CA LEU A 9 -8.54 -14.50 -8.75
C LEU A 9 -8.64 -13.62 -7.50
N LEU A 10 -9.75 -12.92 -7.25
CA LEU A 10 -9.91 -12.15 -6.01
C LEU A 10 -9.98 -13.04 -4.77
N ASP A 11 -10.51 -14.26 -4.91
CA ASP A 11 -10.72 -15.17 -3.78
C ASP A 11 -9.85 -16.42 -3.83
N ALA A 12 -9.37 -16.82 -4.99
CA ALA A 12 -8.53 -18.00 -5.14
C ALA A 12 -7.20 -17.86 -4.37
N PRO A 13 -6.72 -18.91 -3.71
CA PRO A 13 -5.44 -18.86 -3.00
C PRO A 13 -4.27 -18.51 -3.92
N TYR A 14 -3.31 -17.76 -3.39
CA TYR A 14 -1.97 -17.61 -3.94
C TYR A 14 -1.02 -18.37 -3.01
N HIS A 15 -0.27 -19.33 -3.56
CA HIS A 15 0.61 -20.18 -2.76
C HIS A 15 1.96 -19.50 -2.53
N LEU A 16 2.20 -19.07 -1.29
CA LEU A 16 3.52 -18.62 -0.85
C LEU A 16 4.38 -19.82 -0.47
N THR A 17 5.64 -19.78 -0.87
CA THR A 17 6.65 -20.73 -0.37
C THR A 17 7.25 -20.24 0.95
N ASP A 18 7.77 -21.17 1.75
CA ASP A 18 8.49 -20.83 3.00
C ASP A 18 9.68 -19.90 2.73
N ASP A 19 10.37 -20.07 1.58
CA ASP A 19 11.46 -19.21 1.16
C ASP A 19 10.98 -17.77 0.89
N GLN A 20 9.85 -17.58 0.25
CA GLN A 20 9.26 -16.25 0.05
C GLN A 20 8.92 -15.58 1.39
N CYS A 21 8.30 -16.30 2.31
CA CYS A 21 7.99 -15.78 3.64
C CYS A 21 9.27 -15.45 4.44
N ARG A 22 10.32 -16.28 4.33
CA ARG A 22 11.61 -16.02 4.96
C ARG A 22 12.26 -14.76 4.39
N ARG A 23 12.35 -14.64 3.06
CA ARG A 23 12.92 -13.45 2.40
C ARG A 23 12.16 -12.18 2.73
N PHE A 24 10.83 -12.23 2.77
CA PHE A 24 10.02 -11.07 3.19
C PHE A 24 10.41 -10.58 4.60
N ARG A 25 10.58 -11.51 5.55
CA ARG A 25 10.99 -11.14 6.93
C ARG A 25 12.42 -10.60 6.99
N GLU A 26 13.33 -11.11 6.17
CA GLU A 26 14.73 -10.66 6.12
C GLU A 26 14.87 -9.31 5.40
N ASP A 27 14.22 -9.16 4.25
CA ASP A 27 14.35 -7.99 3.38
C ASP A 27 13.40 -6.85 3.76
N GLY A 28 12.25 -7.15 4.38
CA GLY A 28 11.18 -6.20 4.73
C GLY A 28 10.18 -5.95 3.59
N PHE A 29 10.42 -6.55 2.43
CA PHE A 29 9.55 -6.47 1.27
C PHE A 29 9.67 -7.72 0.40
N ILE A 30 8.68 -7.92 -0.46
CA ILE A 30 8.72 -8.94 -1.52
C ILE A 30 7.87 -8.49 -2.71
N ARG A 31 8.31 -8.79 -3.95
CA ARG A 31 7.48 -8.74 -5.14
C ARG A 31 7.04 -10.16 -5.49
N LEU A 32 5.73 -10.34 -5.64
CA LEU A 32 5.09 -11.60 -5.99
C LEU A 32 4.59 -11.53 -7.43
N PRO A 33 5.03 -12.43 -8.32
CA PRO A 33 4.61 -12.42 -9.72
C PRO A 33 3.21 -13.00 -9.89
N GLY A 34 2.43 -12.44 -10.83
CA GLY A 34 1.16 -13.03 -11.28
C GLY A 34 0.12 -13.18 -10.18
N VAL A 35 0.04 -12.24 -9.24
CA VAL A 35 -1.01 -12.23 -8.21
C VAL A 35 -2.38 -12.01 -8.86
N PHE A 36 -2.43 -11.21 -9.93
CA PHE A 36 -3.62 -11.01 -10.76
C PHE A 36 -3.31 -11.29 -12.23
N ASP A 37 -4.32 -11.57 -13.01
CA ASP A 37 -4.23 -11.65 -14.47
C ASP A 37 -4.60 -10.33 -15.14
N ASP A 38 -4.33 -10.23 -16.43
CA ASP A 38 -4.57 -9.02 -17.22
C ASP A 38 -6.05 -8.65 -17.28
N GLU A 39 -6.96 -9.62 -17.29
CA GLU A 39 -8.41 -9.38 -17.32
C GLU A 39 -8.89 -8.73 -16.03
N THR A 40 -8.44 -9.27 -14.89
CA THR A 40 -8.72 -8.71 -13.56
C THR A 40 -8.19 -7.29 -13.45
N LEU A 41 -6.94 -7.06 -13.86
CA LEU A 41 -6.34 -5.71 -13.80
C LEU A 41 -7.05 -4.71 -14.70
N ALA A 42 -7.35 -5.08 -15.96
CA ALA A 42 -8.02 -4.18 -16.89
C ALA A 42 -9.43 -3.79 -16.43
N HIS A 43 -10.12 -4.68 -15.70
CA HIS A 43 -11.40 -4.36 -15.09
C HIS A 43 -11.25 -3.29 -14.02
N PHE A 44 -10.37 -3.52 -13.05
CA PHE A 44 -10.17 -2.58 -11.92
C PHE A 44 -9.47 -1.28 -12.33
N GLU A 45 -8.56 -1.33 -13.30
CA GLU A 45 -7.87 -0.13 -13.79
C GLU A 45 -8.86 0.94 -14.24
N ARG A 46 -9.86 0.56 -15.03
CA ARG A 46 -10.87 1.49 -15.54
C ARG A 46 -11.69 2.10 -14.40
N GLU A 47 -12.18 1.28 -13.49
CA GLU A 47 -13.10 1.72 -12.43
C GLU A 47 -12.36 2.57 -11.38
N ILE A 48 -11.17 2.13 -10.95
CA ILE A 48 -10.34 2.86 -9.99
C ILE A 48 -9.84 4.18 -10.59
N THR A 49 -9.49 4.20 -11.90
CA THR A 49 -9.10 5.43 -12.58
C THR A 49 -10.22 6.46 -12.58
N ALA A 50 -11.44 6.03 -12.95
CA ALA A 50 -12.59 6.94 -12.95
C ALA A 50 -12.85 7.54 -11.56
N LEU A 51 -12.79 6.70 -10.53
CA LEU A 51 -13.01 7.11 -9.13
C LEU A 51 -11.89 8.04 -8.64
N THR A 52 -10.63 7.73 -8.95
CA THR A 52 -9.46 8.54 -8.57
C THR A 52 -9.54 9.93 -9.20
N LEU A 53 -9.82 10.03 -10.50
CA LEU A 53 -9.93 11.31 -11.18
C LEU A 53 -11.14 12.14 -10.73
N ALA A 54 -12.23 11.48 -10.31
CA ALA A 54 -13.40 12.17 -9.76
C ALA A 54 -13.09 12.85 -8.41
N HIS A 55 -12.14 12.28 -7.62
CA HIS A 55 -11.77 12.75 -6.28
C HIS A 55 -10.35 13.34 -6.21
N ASP A 56 -9.73 13.66 -7.35
CA ASP A 56 -8.40 14.25 -7.42
C ASP A 56 -8.31 15.56 -6.62
N PRO A 57 -7.52 15.61 -5.53
CA PRO A 57 -7.35 16.81 -4.73
C PRO A 57 -6.60 17.93 -5.46
N ASN A 58 -5.85 17.58 -6.52
CA ASN A 58 -5.08 18.51 -7.33
C ASN A 58 -5.83 18.98 -8.60
N ARG A 59 -7.12 18.67 -8.73
CA ARG A 59 -7.90 18.99 -9.92
C ARG A 59 -7.80 20.48 -10.25
N GLY A 60 -7.36 20.79 -11.47
CA GLY A 60 -7.21 22.16 -11.95
C GLY A 60 -5.93 22.89 -11.50
N VAL A 61 -5.07 22.24 -10.70
CA VAL A 61 -3.75 22.79 -10.33
C VAL A 61 -2.68 22.19 -11.26
N PRO A 62 -2.02 22.99 -12.09
CA PRO A 62 -0.93 22.52 -12.95
C PRO A 62 0.17 21.82 -12.14
N LEU A 63 0.76 20.76 -12.69
CA LEU A 63 1.81 19.99 -12.01
C LEU A 63 2.98 20.87 -11.54
N ALA A 64 3.36 21.88 -12.33
CA ALA A 64 4.45 22.80 -12.00
C ALA A 64 4.20 23.62 -10.73
N ASP A 65 2.93 23.91 -10.42
CA ASP A 65 2.53 24.78 -9.31
C ASP A 65 2.28 24.00 -7.99
N ARG A 66 2.38 22.68 -8.03
CA ARG A 66 2.20 21.83 -6.83
C ARG A 66 3.50 21.77 -6.01
N ASP A 67 3.36 21.45 -4.72
CA ASP A 67 4.50 21.12 -3.84
C ASP A 67 5.16 19.78 -4.22
N THR A 68 6.23 19.39 -3.54
CA THR A 68 6.95 18.12 -3.79
C THR A 68 6.03 16.91 -3.71
N TYR A 69 5.11 16.89 -2.73
CA TYR A 69 4.17 15.79 -2.53
C TYR A 69 3.12 15.73 -3.64
N GLY A 70 2.49 16.85 -3.97
CA GLY A 70 1.50 16.96 -5.05
C GLY A 70 2.09 16.71 -6.45
N LYS A 71 3.41 16.93 -6.63
CA LYS A 71 4.15 16.55 -7.85
C LYS A 71 4.44 15.06 -7.90
N ALA A 72 4.55 14.40 -6.76
CA ALA A 72 4.87 12.97 -6.70
C ALA A 72 3.72 12.10 -7.20
N PHE A 73 2.47 12.42 -6.82
CA PHE A 73 1.28 11.67 -7.24
C PHE A 73 -0.05 12.35 -6.87
N ILE A 74 -1.11 11.95 -7.57
CA ILE A 74 -2.49 12.13 -7.13
C ILE A 74 -2.77 11.02 -6.11
N GLN A 75 -3.12 11.41 -4.88
CA GLN A 75 -3.48 10.46 -3.81
C GLN A 75 -4.94 10.60 -3.44
N VAL A 76 -5.66 9.49 -3.45
CA VAL A 76 -7.06 9.43 -2.99
C VAL A 76 -7.22 8.24 -2.05
N GLY A 77 -7.53 8.50 -0.78
CA GLY A 77 -7.71 7.48 0.24
C GLY A 77 -9.15 6.99 0.39
N ASN A 78 -9.29 5.80 0.99
CA ASN A 78 -10.56 5.13 1.26
C ASN A 78 -11.50 5.05 0.04
N LEU A 79 -10.93 4.63 -1.11
CA LEU A 79 -11.72 4.42 -2.32
C LEU A 79 -12.74 3.30 -2.13
N TRP A 80 -12.44 2.31 -1.29
CA TRP A 80 -13.35 1.20 -1.00
C TRP A 80 -14.71 1.65 -0.46
N SER A 81 -14.76 2.78 0.23
CA SER A 81 -16.01 3.36 0.74
C SER A 81 -16.76 4.22 -0.29
N ARG A 82 -16.14 4.48 -1.44
CA ARG A 82 -16.63 5.37 -2.50
C ARG A 82 -17.09 4.65 -3.76
N GLY A 83 -16.66 3.40 -3.96
CA GLY A 83 -16.97 2.63 -5.16
C GLY A 83 -16.98 1.13 -4.91
N ALA A 84 -17.98 0.43 -5.47
CA ALA A 84 -18.15 -1.01 -5.29
C ALA A 84 -16.95 -1.80 -5.83
N GLU A 85 -16.41 -1.42 -6.98
CA GLU A 85 -15.27 -2.13 -7.58
C GLU A 85 -13.96 -1.87 -6.80
N ALA A 86 -13.73 -0.64 -6.31
CA ALA A 86 -12.60 -0.37 -5.42
C ALA A 86 -12.72 -1.22 -4.14
N ARG A 87 -13.93 -1.35 -3.57
CA ARG A 87 -14.19 -2.23 -2.44
C ARG A 87 -13.86 -3.68 -2.77
N ARG A 88 -14.28 -4.21 -3.93
CA ARG A 88 -14.01 -5.59 -4.32
C ARG A 88 -12.52 -5.89 -4.38
N LEU A 89 -11.71 -5.00 -4.97
CA LEU A 89 -10.26 -5.18 -5.02
C LEU A 89 -9.62 -5.09 -3.64
N THR A 90 -9.98 -4.05 -2.86
CA THR A 90 -9.46 -3.84 -1.49
C THR A 90 -9.78 -5.01 -0.57
N PHE A 91 -10.98 -5.61 -0.71
CA PHE A 91 -11.44 -6.75 0.10
C PHE A 91 -11.06 -8.11 -0.50
N SER A 92 -10.16 -8.15 -1.48
CA SER A 92 -9.66 -9.39 -2.06
C SER A 92 -9.15 -10.35 -0.98
N ARG A 93 -9.79 -11.52 -0.87
CA ARG A 93 -9.36 -12.57 0.07
C ARG A 93 -7.98 -13.11 -0.27
N ARG A 94 -7.61 -13.09 -1.56
CA ARG A 94 -6.27 -13.46 -2.01
C ARG A 94 -5.21 -12.54 -1.39
N LEU A 95 -5.37 -11.23 -1.50
CA LEU A 95 -4.44 -10.25 -0.91
C LEU A 95 -4.39 -10.37 0.62
N ALA A 96 -5.55 -10.48 1.26
CA ALA A 96 -5.63 -10.59 2.71
C ALA A 96 -4.96 -11.87 3.25
N ARG A 97 -5.10 -13.02 2.55
CA ARG A 97 -4.40 -14.26 2.89
C ARG A 97 -2.88 -14.14 2.72
N ILE A 98 -2.42 -13.52 1.61
CA ILE A 98 -1.00 -13.25 1.41
C ILE A 98 -0.46 -12.40 2.57
N ALA A 99 -1.14 -11.30 2.91
CA ALA A 99 -0.75 -10.42 4.00
C ALA A 99 -0.69 -11.16 5.35
N THR A 100 -1.70 -11.99 5.66
CA THR A 100 -1.75 -12.83 6.88
C THR A 100 -0.52 -13.75 6.98
N HIS A 101 -0.20 -14.48 5.90
CA HIS A 101 0.95 -15.40 5.87
C HIS A 101 2.29 -14.66 5.96
N LEU A 102 2.45 -13.53 5.26
CA LEU A 102 3.67 -12.73 5.30
C LEU A 102 3.93 -12.15 6.69
N LEU A 103 2.89 -11.63 7.35
CA LEU A 103 2.97 -11.10 8.71
C LEU A 103 3.10 -12.21 9.77
N GLY A 104 2.67 -13.44 9.48
CA GLY A 104 2.65 -14.54 10.44
C GLY A 104 1.64 -14.31 11.56
N THR A 105 0.51 -13.67 11.28
CA THR A 105 -0.58 -13.39 12.21
C THR A 105 -1.75 -14.36 12.00
N ARG A 106 -2.72 -14.39 12.90
CA ARG A 106 -3.93 -15.21 12.74
C ARG A 106 -4.93 -14.61 11.74
N GLY A 107 -4.76 -13.32 11.36
CA GLY A 107 -5.63 -12.61 10.45
C GLY A 107 -5.20 -11.17 10.27
N VAL A 108 -5.87 -10.48 9.35
CA VAL A 108 -5.60 -9.07 9.07
C VAL A 108 -6.88 -8.26 8.97
N ARG A 109 -6.76 -6.98 9.38
CA ARG A 109 -7.73 -5.91 9.17
C ARG A 109 -7.24 -4.95 8.09
N LEU A 110 -8.17 -4.23 7.51
CA LEU A 110 -7.86 -3.05 6.70
C LEU A 110 -7.42 -1.90 7.61
N TRP A 111 -6.29 -1.27 7.28
CA TRP A 111 -5.97 0.06 7.80
C TRP A 111 -6.67 1.12 6.93
N HIS A 112 -6.28 1.23 5.69
CA HIS A 112 -6.98 1.96 4.64
C HIS A 112 -6.51 1.49 3.25
N ASP A 113 -7.17 1.91 2.20
CA ASP A 113 -6.71 1.80 0.83
C ASP A 113 -6.46 3.18 0.23
N GLN A 114 -5.72 3.25 -0.85
CA GLN A 114 -5.54 4.48 -1.59
C GLN A 114 -5.11 4.22 -3.05
N ALA A 115 -5.51 5.12 -3.95
CA ALA A 115 -4.90 5.22 -5.26
C ALA A 115 -3.73 6.19 -5.23
N LEU A 116 -2.64 5.81 -5.91
CA LEU A 116 -1.41 6.59 -6.06
C LEU A 116 -1.06 6.69 -7.55
N TYR A 117 -1.54 7.75 -8.19
CA TYR A 117 -1.34 7.95 -9.63
C TYR A 117 -0.23 8.97 -9.87
N LYS A 118 0.85 8.53 -10.51
CA LYS A 118 1.95 9.40 -10.90
C LYS A 118 1.75 9.84 -12.35
N GLU A 119 1.48 11.13 -12.53
CA GLU A 119 1.25 11.73 -13.85
C GLU A 119 2.51 11.68 -14.72
N PRO A 120 2.39 11.83 -16.06
CA PRO A 120 3.53 12.09 -16.92
C PRO A 120 4.34 13.28 -16.41
N SER A 121 5.66 13.17 -16.38
CA SER A 121 6.57 14.16 -15.78
C SER A 121 6.39 14.35 -14.26
N GLY A 122 5.63 13.48 -13.59
CA GLY A 122 5.46 13.48 -12.15
C GLY A 122 6.80 13.30 -11.41
N GLY A 123 6.97 14.03 -10.31
CA GLY A 123 8.17 14.05 -9.50
C GLY A 123 8.50 12.72 -8.81
N PHE A 124 9.66 12.65 -8.21
CA PHE A 124 10.03 11.50 -7.36
C PHE A 124 9.26 11.52 -6.04
N THR A 125 9.11 10.36 -5.41
CA THR A 125 8.64 10.24 -4.03
C THR A 125 9.87 10.06 -3.14
N PRO A 126 10.13 10.95 -2.18
CA PRO A 126 11.26 10.87 -1.26
C PRO A 126 11.33 9.57 -0.46
N TRP A 127 12.52 9.20 0.01
CA TRP A 127 12.71 8.12 0.97
C TRP A 127 11.88 8.35 2.24
N HIS A 128 11.10 7.35 2.63
CA HIS A 128 10.25 7.37 3.83
C HIS A 128 9.94 5.95 4.30
N ALA A 129 9.31 5.86 5.48
CA ALA A 129 8.64 4.66 5.97
C ALA A 129 7.19 5.00 6.29
N ASP A 130 6.25 4.21 5.79
CA ASP A 130 4.82 4.44 5.94
C ASP A 130 4.37 4.52 7.40
N GLN A 131 4.92 3.65 8.26
CA GLN A 131 4.52 3.56 9.67
C GLN A 131 4.91 4.79 10.51
N GLN A 132 5.68 5.73 9.98
CA GLN A 132 5.88 7.04 10.59
C GLN A 132 4.55 7.79 10.77
N TYR A 133 3.60 7.54 9.86
CA TYR A 133 2.27 8.16 9.87
C TYR A 133 1.24 7.40 10.71
N TRP A 134 1.52 6.13 11.06
CA TRP A 134 0.50 5.24 11.65
C TRP A 134 0.71 5.06 13.15
N PRO A 135 -0.31 5.35 13.99
CA PRO A 135 -0.27 5.18 15.44
C PRO A 135 -0.51 3.71 15.83
N MET A 136 0.25 2.79 15.26
CA MET A 136 0.13 1.35 15.51
C MET A 136 1.07 0.90 16.63
N ALA A 137 0.56 0.06 17.55
CA ALA A 137 1.32 -0.43 18.71
C ALA A 137 2.43 -1.43 18.34
N SER A 138 2.38 -2.02 17.14
CA SER A 138 3.39 -2.98 16.67
C SER A 138 3.76 -2.71 15.20
N GLY A 139 4.79 -3.40 14.71
CA GLY A 139 5.18 -3.37 13.29
C GLY A 139 4.47 -4.41 12.42
N LEU A 140 3.40 -5.05 12.93
CA LEU A 140 2.65 -6.08 12.20
C LEU A 140 1.65 -5.43 11.24
N CYS A 141 2.16 -4.67 10.29
CA CYS A 141 1.40 -4.06 9.20
C CYS A 141 2.19 -4.17 7.89
N VAL A 142 1.47 -4.26 6.79
CA VAL A 142 2.03 -4.47 5.45
C VAL A 142 1.21 -3.74 4.41
N THR A 143 1.88 -3.05 3.49
CA THR A 143 1.27 -2.43 2.33
C THR A 143 1.38 -3.36 1.13
N ALA A 144 0.24 -3.71 0.51
CA ALA A 144 0.20 -4.28 -0.83
C ALA A 144 0.18 -3.14 -1.85
N TRP A 145 1.19 -3.08 -2.72
CA TRP A 145 1.30 -2.12 -3.80
C TRP A 145 0.95 -2.82 -5.12
N ILE A 146 -0.18 -2.45 -5.71
CA ILE A 146 -0.85 -3.14 -6.82
C ILE A 146 -0.82 -2.24 -8.04
N PRO A 147 0.18 -2.38 -8.93
CA PRO A 147 0.14 -1.72 -10.23
C PRO A 147 -1.06 -2.22 -11.03
N LEU A 148 -1.81 -1.30 -11.62
CA LEU A 148 -2.97 -1.64 -12.46
C LEU A 148 -2.58 -1.93 -13.91
N HIS A 149 -1.29 -1.90 -14.20
CA HIS A 149 -0.65 -2.22 -15.49
C HIS A 149 0.84 -2.54 -15.26
N ALA A 150 1.56 -2.98 -16.28
CA ALA A 150 3.01 -3.14 -16.19
C ALA A 150 3.69 -1.78 -15.92
N VAL A 151 4.68 -1.76 -15.01
CA VAL A 151 5.42 -0.54 -14.63
C VAL A 151 6.91 -0.74 -14.94
N PRO A 152 7.41 -0.20 -16.06
CA PRO A 152 8.83 -0.20 -16.39
C PRO A 152 9.60 0.79 -15.47
N LEU A 153 10.93 0.71 -15.48
CA LEU A 153 11.78 1.56 -14.62
C LEU A 153 11.56 3.06 -14.86
N GLU A 154 11.26 3.44 -16.10
CA GLU A 154 11.03 4.83 -16.54
C GLU A 154 9.74 5.43 -15.96
N GLN A 155 8.81 4.60 -15.49
CA GLN A 155 7.59 5.05 -14.81
C GLN A 155 7.76 5.20 -13.30
N GLY A 156 8.97 4.97 -12.76
CA GLY A 156 9.29 5.13 -11.34
C GLY A 156 8.55 4.11 -10.46
N PRO A 157 8.84 2.80 -10.59
CA PRO A 157 8.38 1.80 -9.61
C PRO A 157 8.96 2.08 -8.22
N LEU A 158 8.50 1.33 -7.22
CA LEU A 158 9.09 1.41 -5.89
C LEU A 158 10.53 0.92 -5.87
N SER A 159 11.37 1.64 -5.14
CA SER A 159 12.69 1.20 -4.70
C SER A 159 12.62 0.94 -3.19
N PHE A 160 13.23 -0.14 -2.73
CA PHE A 160 13.23 -0.55 -1.33
C PHE A 160 14.64 -0.59 -0.77
N GLY A 161 14.83 -0.14 0.47
CA GLY A 161 16.03 -0.38 1.26
C GLY A 161 15.97 -1.77 1.91
N ARG A 162 16.77 -2.73 1.40
CA ARG A 162 16.77 -4.12 1.90
C ARG A 162 17.12 -4.19 3.38
N GLY A 163 16.25 -4.82 4.20
CA GLY A 163 16.46 -4.98 5.64
C GLY A 163 16.34 -3.69 6.45
N SER A 164 15.94 -2.57 5.84
CA SER A 164 15.85 -1.26 6.49
C SER A 164 14.81 -1.21 7.62
N HIS A 165 13.77 -2.05 7.58
CA HIS A 165 12.75 -2.16 8.64
C HIS A 165 13.36 -2.59 9.99
N LEU A 166 14.51 -3.28 10.00
CA LEU A 166 15.23 -3.67 11.19
C LEU A 166 16.06 -2.52 11.80
N LYS A 167 16.19 -1.41 11.07
CA LYS A 167 16.94 -0.23 11.48
C LYS A 167 16.00 0.87 12.01
N ARG A 168 16.55 1.82 12.76
CA ARG A 168 15.77 2.96 13.27
C ARG A 168 16.06 4.25 12.49
N ILE A 169 16.12 4.12 11.16
CA ILE A 169 16.39 5.23 10.25
C ILE A 169 15.07 5.90 9.84
N GLY A 170 15.01 7.22 9.91
CA GLY A 170 13.93 8.03 9.36
C GLY A 170 12.54 7.84 9.99
N ARG A 171 12.46 7.20 11.18
CA ARG A 171 11.16 6.88 11.81
C ARG A 171 10.40 8.11 12.32
N ASP A 172 11.01 9.25 12.36
CA ASP A 172 10.48 10.56 12.84
C ASP A 172 10.50 11.61 11.71
N LEU A 173 10.88 11.20 10.49
CA LEU A 173 10.91 12.09 9.34
C LEU A 173 9.68 11.88 8.46
N GLU A 174 8.93 12.95 8.25
CA GLU A 174 7.87 12.98 7.25
C GLU A 174 8.44 13.19 5.85
N ILE A 175 7.66 12.80 4.82
CA ILE A 175 8.06 12.91 3.41
C ILE A 175 8.40 14.36 3.07
N SER A 176 9.66 14.61 2.67
CA SER A 176 10.21 15.92 2.32
C SER A 176 11.54 15.78 1.58
N ASP A 177 12.03 16.86 1.01
CA ASP A 177 13.39 16.92 0.45
C ASP A 177 14.46 16.68 1.54
N GLU A 178 14.18 17.09 2.78
CA GLU A 178 15.03 16.84 3.94
C GLU A 178 15.09 15.34 4.29
N SER A 179 13.95 14.64 4.31
CA SER A 179 13.93 13.19 4.55
C SER A 179 14.69 12.44 3.46
N GLU A 180 14.54 12.85 2.19
CA GLU A 180 15.29 12.26 1.07
C GLU A 180 16.81 12.36 1.31
N ARG A 181 17.30 13.52 1.71
CA ARG A 181 18.72 13.74 1.98
C ARG A 181 19.23 12.91 3.16
N ILE A 182 18.56 13.01 4.31
CA ILE A 182 18.98 12.34 5.55
C ILE A 182 18.94 10.82 5.40
N ILE A 183 17.82 10.28 4.88
CA ILE A 183 17.65 8.83 4.74
C ILE A 183 18.61 8.28 3.69
N ARG A 184 18.85 8.98 2.58
CA ARG A 184 19.82 8.56 1.55
C ARG A 184 21.26 8.48 2.14
N GLU A 185 21.68 9.46 2.93
CA GLU A 185 22.97 9.45 3.63
C GLU A 185 23.06 8.27 4.62
N ALA A 186 21.99 8.01 5.36
CA ALA A 186 21.93 6.89 6.31
C ALA A 186 21.96 5.53 5.59
N ILE A 187 21.22 5.37 4.49
CA ILE A 187 21.25 4.16 3.64
C ILE A 187 22.67 3.87 3.17
N ALA A 188 23.37 4.89 2.68
CA ALA A 188 24.75 4.75 2.19
C ALA A 188 25.72 4.40 3.35
N SER A 189 25.62 5.06 4.50
CA SER A 189 26.50 4.83 5.66
C SER A 189 26.29 3.47 6.31
N GLU A 190 25.08 2.94 6.31
CA GLU A 190 24.71 1.62 6.85
C GLU A 190 24.90 0.48 5.83
N GLY A 191 25.30 0.79 4.60
CA GLY A 191 25.50 -0.21 3.54
C GLY A 191 24.18 -0.91 3.13
N ILE A 192 23.04 -0.24 3.27
CA ILE A 192 21.74 -0.78 2.87
C ILE A 192 21.65 -0.81 1.35
N VAL A 193 21.32 -1.98 0.79
CA VAL A 193 21.17 -2.15 -0.65
C VAL A 193 19.81 -1.63 -1.10
N GLU A 194 19.81 -0.66 -2.02
CA GLU A 194 18.60 -0.23 -2.73
C GLU A 194 18.27 -1.24 -3.81
N VAL A 195 17.00 -1.69 -3.83
CA VAL A 195 16.48 -2.65 -4.81
C VAL A 195 15.34 -1.98 -5.57
N THR A 196 15.50 -1.87 -6.88
CA THR A 196 14.49 -1.34 -7.81
C THR A 196 14.31 -2.31 -8.95
N GLU A 197 13.09 -2.77 -9.18
CA GLU A 197 12.75 -3.70 -10.25
C GLU A 197 11.52 -3.22 -11.00
N PRO A 198 11.40 -3.51 -12.32
CA PRO A 198 10.16 -3.28 -13.04
C PRO A 198 9.09 -4.28 -12.58
N PHE A 199 7.84 -3.94 -12.79
CA PHE A 199 6.70 -4.82 -12.52
C PHE A 199 6.08 -5.28 -13.83
N ALA A 200 5.90 -6.58 -14.01
CA ALA A 200 5.00 -7.11 -15.03
C ALA A 200 3.56 -6.85 -14.63
N ALA A 201 2.63 -6.88 -15.58
CA ALA A 201 1.20 -6.85 -15.26
C ALA A 201 0.86 -8.04 -14.36
N GLY A 202 0.10 -7.79 -13.30
CA GLY A 202 -0.26 -8.81 -12.31
C GLY A 202 0.71 -8.99 -11.15
N ASP A 203 1.91 -8.42 -11.21
CA ASP A 203 2.83 -8.41 -10.08
C ASP A 203 2.29 -7.50 -8.97
N VAL A 204 2.48 -7.92 -7.72
CA VAL A 204 2.16 -7.11 -6.52
C VAL A 204 3.35 -7.15 -5.58
N SER A 205 3.75 -6.00 -5.05
CA SER A 205 4.73 -6.00 -3.95
C SER A 205 4.03 -5.82 -2.61
N PHE A 206 4.67 -6.40 -1.59
CA PHE A 206 4.30 -6.25 -0.19
C PHE A 206 5.50 -5.72 0.58
N HIS A 207 5.30 -4.71 1.43
CA HIS A 207 6.37 -4.18 2.29
C HIS A 207 5.86 -3.84 3.68
N LEU A 208 6.70 -4.11 4.68
CA LEU A 208 6.41 -3.77 6.08
C LEU A 208 6.38 -2.26 6.28
N GLY A 209 5.55 -1.78 7.19
CA GLY A 209 5.37 -0.35 7.44
C GLY A 209 6.66 0.43 7.75
N TRP A 210 7.67 -0.21 8.36
CA TRP A 210 8.98 0.39 8.63
C TRP A 210 10.03 0.17 7.52
N THR A 211 9.69 -0.49 6.43
CA THR A 211 10.60 -0.61 5.29
C THR A 211 10.77 0.74 4.60
N LEU A 212 12.01 1.22 4.55
CA LEU A 212 12.32 2.42 3.79
C LEU A 212 12.10 2.17 2.30
N HIS A 213 11.34 3.05 1.68
CA HIS A 213 11.08 2.98 0.25
C HIS A 213 10.93 4.38 -0.36
N ARG A 214 11.04 4.43 -1.67
CA ARG A 214 10.91 5.63 -2.49
C ARG A 214 10.36 5.26 -3.86
N ALA A 215 10.10 6.25 -4.72
CA ALA A 215 9.82 6.00 -6.13
C ALA A 215 10.50 7.05 -7.00
N GLY A 216 11.04 6.63 -8.13
CA GLY A 216 11.58 7.54 -9.15
C GLY A 216 10.51 8.43 -9.78
N PRO A 217 10.93 9.43 -10.59
CA PRO A 217 10.00 10.20 -11.40
C PRO A 217 9.38 9.33 -12.50
N ASN A 218 8.23 9.74 -13.01
CA ASN A 218 7.68 9.19 -14.26
C ASN A 218 8.17 10.03 -15.44
N VAL A 219 9.08 9.49 -16.24
CA VAL A 219 9.63 10.16 -17.41
C VAL A 219 8.95 9.73 -18.72
N THR A 220 7.83 8.99 -18.62
CA THR A 220 7.04 8.54 -19.77
C THR A 220 5.87 9.49 -20.06
N THR A 221 5.15 9.21 -21.14
CA THR A 221 3.94 9.95 -21.53
C THR A 221 2.66 9.39 -20.92
N GLU A 222 2.74 8.23 -20.27
CA GLU A 222 1.59 7.55 -19.68
C GLU A 222 1.64 7.64 -18.14
N PRO A 223 0.51 7.80 -17.46
CA PRO A 223 0.47 7.82 -16.01
C PRO A 223 0.78 6.43 -15.41
N ARG A 224 1.53 6.38 -14.32
CA ARG A 224 1.64 5.19 -13.50
C ARG A 224 0.44 5.10 -12.56
N LYS A 225 -0.37 4.06 -12.69
CA LYS A 225 -1.60 3.85 -11.95
C LYS A 225 -1.43 2.72 -10.94
N VAL A 226 -1.64 3.02 -9.69
CA VAL A 226 -1.45 2.07 -8.59
C VAL A 226 -2.60 2.18 -7.61
N HIS A 227 -3.07 1.02 -7.14
CA HIS A 227 -3.91 0.91 -5.95
C HIS A 227 -3.09 0.29 -4.82
N THR A 228 -3.23 0.76 -3.60
CA THR A 228 -2.58 0.17 -2.43
C THR A 228 -3.61 -0.22 -1.40
N VAL A 229 -3.36 -1.34 -0.72
CA VAL A 229 -4.15 -1.80 0.42
C VAL A 229 -3.21 -2.01 1.59
N ILE A 230 -3.47 -1.33 2.67
CA ILE A 230 -2.68 -1.44 3.88
C ILE A 230 -3.40 -2.37 4.86
N PHE A 231 -2.73 -3.46 5.19
CA PHE A 231 -3.20 -4.46 6.15
C PHE A 231 -2.48 -4.28 7.48
N MET A 232 -3.18 -4.52 8.56
CA MET A 232 -2.63 -4.63 9.91
C MET A 232 -3.11 -5.91 10.57
N ASP A 233 -2.35 -6.41 11.55
CA ASP A 233 -2.76 -7.54 12.38
C ASP A 233 -4.19 -7.38 12.88
N VAL A 234 -4.97 -8.45 12.88
CA VAL A 234 -6.35 -8.45 13.38
C VAL A 234 -6.47 -7.98 14.83
N ASP A 235 -5.41 -8.15 15.63
CA ASP A 235 -5.32 -7.71 17.03
C ASP A 235 -4.55 -6.39 17.20
N MET A 236 -4.27 -5.65 16.12
CA MET A 236 -3.56 -4.38 16.19
C MET A 236 -4.24 -3.42 17.15
N ARG A 237 -3.44 -2.82 18.03
CA ARG A 237 -3.91 -1.82 18.99
C ARG A 237 -3.46 -0.43 18.60
N LEU A 238 -4.30 0.57 18.92
CA LEU A 238 -3.97 1.97 18.76
C LEU A 238 -2.93 2.39 19.81
N ALA A 239 -1.78 2.87 19.36
CA ALA A 239 -0.77 3.49 20.21
C ALA A 239 -1.06 4.97 20.43
N SER A 240 -0.53 5.55 21.51
CA SER A 240 -0.52 7.02 21.65
C SER A 240 0.25 7.65 20.49
N PRO A 241 -0.33 8.63 19.79
CA PRO A 241 0.35 9.37 18.72
C PRO A 241 1.64 10.02 19.23
N ARG A 242 2.71 9.94 18.46
CA ARG A 242 4.02 10.52 18.78
C ARG A 242 4.33 11.78 17.99
N ASN A 243 3.53 12.06 16.96
CA ASN A 243 3.64 13.23 16.10
C ASN A 243 2.27 13.61 15.55
N ARG A 244 2.19 14.77 14.90
CA ARG A 244 0.94 15.30 14.33
C ARG A 244 0.36 14.41 13.23
N ASN A 245 1.20 13.74 12.45
CA ASN A 245 0.74 12.87 11.37
C ASN A 245 0.00 11.65 11.94
N GLN A 246 0.55 11.03 13.00
CA GLN A 246 -0.11 9.93 13.71
C GLN A 246 -1.43 10.35 14.36
N ASP A 247 -1.49 11.57 14.89
CA ASP A 247 -2.74 12.12 15.44
C ASP A 247 -3.80 12.36 14.35
N ASN A 248 -3.38 12.90 13.20
CA ASN A 248 -4.26 13.08 12.04
C ASN A 248 -4.78 11.74 11.52
N ASP A 249 -3.90 10.73 11.39
CA ASP A 249 -4.26 9.41 10.88
C ASP A 249 -5.19 8.65 11.85
N TRP A 250 -4.99 8.80 13.16
CA TRP A 250 -5.94 8.30 14.16
C TRP A 250 -7.36 8.80 13.87
N HIS A 251 -7.52 10.12 13.82
CA HIS A 251 -8.85 10.74 13.64
C HIS A 251 -9.43 10.53 12.23
N THR A 252 -8.59 10.20 11.25
CA THR A 252 -9.02 9.98 9.86
C THR A 252 -9.42 8.52 9.60
N TRP A 253 -8.64 7.55 10.13
CA TRP A 253 -8.72 6.16 9.70
C TRP A 253 -9.28 5.20 10.77
N THR A 254 -9.33 5.62 12.04
CA THR A 254 -9.85 4.83 13.16
C THR A 254 -10.47 5.71 14.28
N PRO A 255 -11.36 6.66 13.91
CA PRO A 255 -11.82 7.73 14.81
C PRO A 255 -12.57 7.23 16.06
N SER A 256 -13.19 6.07 16.03
CA SER A 256 -13.93 5.52 17.18
C SER A 256 -13.07 4.72 18.15
N THR A 257 -11.81 4.37 17.75
CA THR A 257 -10.90 3.58 18.59
C THR A 257 -10.20 4.45 19.62
N GLN A 258 -10.03 3.95 20.85
CA GLN A 258 -9.28 4.64 21.90
C GLN A 258 -7.86 4.06 22.04
N VAL A 259 -6.95 4.88 22.54
CA VAL A 259 -5.56 4.45 22.79
C VAL A 259 -5.53 3.21 23.68
N GLY A 260 -4.84 2.17 23.23
CA GLY A 260 -4.72 0.88 23.90
C GLY A 260 -5.79 -0.15 23.48
N GLU A 261 -6.85 0.25 22.80
CA GLU A 261 -7.87 -0.67 22.29
C GLU A 261 -7.48 -1.28 20.94
N VAL A 262 -8.14 -2.37 20.57
CA VAL A 262 -8.02 -2.97 19.24
C VAL A 262 -8.59 -1.99 18.21
N MET A 263 -7.91 -1.84 17.08
CA MET A 263 -8.31 -0.92 16.01
C MET A 263 -9.44 -1.56 15.18
N ASP A 264 -10.64 -1.62 15.74
CA ASP A 264 -11.84 -2.27 15.17
C ASP A 264 -12.94 -1.30 14.74
N ASP A 265 -12.55 -0.06 14.44
CA ASP A 265 -13.44 0.94 13.85
C ASP A 265 -14.17 0.36 12.60
N PRO A 266 -15.39 0.79 12.28
CA PRO A 266 -16.05 0.44 11.02
C PRO A 266 -15.23 0.68 9.76
N LEU A 267 -14.24 1.57 9.80
CA LEU A 267 -13.28 1.79 8.72
C LEU A 267 -12.17 0.72 8.66
N ASN A 268 -12.04 -0.11 9.70
CA ASN A 268 -11.00 -1.13 9.83
C ASN A 268 -11.59 -2.56 9.89
N PRO A 269 -12.39 -2.99 8.90
CA PRO A 269 -13.00 -4.32 8.93
C PRO A 269 -11.94 -5.42 8.85
N VAL A 270 -12.25 -6.58 9.46
CA VAL A 270 -11.44 -7.80 9.28
C VAL A 270 -11.55 -8.27 7.84
N LEU A 271 -10.44 -8.44 7.14
CA LEU A 271 -10.42 -8.90 5.75
C LEU A 271 -10.13 -10.40 5.63
N HIS A 272 -9.37 -10.96 6.55
CA HIS A 272 -9.13 -12.39 6.68
C HIS A 272 -8.81 -12.76 8.12
N GLU A 273 -9.29 -13.94 8.54
CA GLU A 273 -8.95 -14.56 9.82
C GLU A 273 -8.98 -16.08 9.65
N GLU A 274 -7.94 -16.76 10.11
CA GLU A 274 -7.85 -18.22 10.04
C GLU A 274 -8.92 -18.87 10.90
N GLY A 275 -9.59 -19.88 10.34
CA GLY A 275 -10.68 -20.58 11.02
C GLY A 275 -12.01 -19.83 11.08
N ALA A 276 -12.09 -18.59 10.63
CA ALA A 276 -13.38 -17.89 10.52
C ALA A 276 -14.20 -18.44 9.33
N PRO A 277 -15.52 -18.65 9.51
CA PRO A 277 -16.40 -19.03 8.40
C PRO A 277 -16.37 -17.95 7.31
N ALA A 278 -16.54 -18.36 6.04
CA ALA A 278 -16.65 -17.40 4.95
C ALA A 278 -17.88 -16.50 5.20
N ASP A 279 -17.66 -15.20 5.32
CA ASP A 279 -18.74 -14.23 5.48
C ASP A 279 -19.43 -13.99 4.11
N PRO A 280 -20.65 -14.45 3.88
CA PRO A 280 -21.35 -14.32 2.61
C PRO A 280 -21.74 -12.86 2.31
N THR A 281 -21.76 -11.95 3.30
CA THR A 281 -22.17 -10.55 3.10
C THR A 281 -21.07 -9.68 2.49
N ARG A 282 -19.82 -10.16 2.49
CA ARG A 282 -18.68 -9.44 1.91
C ARG A 282 -18.69 -9.39 0.38
N ALA A 283 -19.42 -10.29 -0.26
CA ALA A 283 -19.53 -10.35 -1.73
C ALA A 283 -20.66 -9.47 -2.29
N THR A 284 -21.61 -9.04 -1.46
CA THR A 284 -22.86 -8.38 -1.89
C THR A 284 -23.09 -6.97 -1.32
N ALA A 285 -22.13 -6.42 -0.60
CA ALA A 285 -22.25 -5.08 -0.01
C ALA A 285 -21.45 -4.02 -0.79
#